data_7829200209c5dbc8c233f0da9d18cb95
#
_entry.id   7829200209c5dbc8c233f0da9d18cb95
#
_cell.length_a   1.000
_cell.length_b   1.000
_cell.length_c   1.000
_cell.angle_alpha   90.00
_cell.angle_beta   90.00
_cell.angle_gamma   90.00
#
_symmetry.space_group_name_H-M   'P 1'
#
loop_
_entity.id
_entity.type
_entity.pdbx_description
1 polymer ?
#
loop_
_entity_poly.entity_id
_entity_poly.type
_entity_poly.pdbx_seq_one_letter_code
_entity_poly.pdbx_strand_id
1 'polypeptide(L)'
;MNTNTEYDPLPPGLFVWMDLEYTTTDVDTARIFEVAAIITNRQLEQIGEPFSLTCKPDSFSKHSMPESVVDMHTRNGLLDDVSASKYNETALEEQALNWLQQTANDAVLIHCGYYLQCDREILAKRMPALYERLGFRQLDVRCAEEIADAWTSQGRYRRTSRHNHRALDDVREAILLAGKYKERFMPREMSHDA
;
A
#
# COMPACT_ATOMS: atom_id res chain seq x y z
N MET A 1 -24.03 -8.35 33.90
CA MET A 1 -22.65 -8.84 33.73
C MET A 1 -21.81 -7.68 33.25
N ASN A 2 -21.00 -7.09 34.14
CA ASN A 2 -20.09 -6.00 33.78
C ASN A 2 -18.90 -6.65 33.07
N THR A 3 -18.92 -6.69 31.74
CA THR A 3 -17.72 -6.99 30.96
C THR A 3 -16.89 -5.72 30.87
N ASN A 4 -16.07 -5.49 31.87
CA ASN A 4 -14.99 -4.53 31.76
C ASN A 4 -13.99 -5.12 30.75
N THR A 5 -14.19 -4.88 29.48
CA THR A 5 -13.16 -5.15 28.45
C THR A 5 -12.06 -4.14 28.69
N GLU A 6 -11.02 -4.58 29.39
CA GLU A 6 -9.82 -3.79 29.59
C GLU A 6 -9.21 -3.50 28.20
N TYR A 7 -9.23 -2.24 27.78
CA TYR A 7 -8.67 -1.84 26.49
C TYR A 7 -7.14 -1.74 26.62
N ASP A 8 -6.43 -2.64 25.94
CA ASP A 8 -4.97 -2.60 25.84
C ASP A 8 -4.58 -2.05 24.46
N PRO A 9 -4.11 -0.78 24.38
CA PRO A 9 -3.79 -0.16 23.10
C PRO A 9 -2.54 -0.80 22.49
N LEU A 10 -2.62 -1.09 21.19
CA LEU A 10 -1.45 -1.55 20.44
C LEU A 10 -0.32 -0.51 20.48
N PRO A 11 0.95 -0.94 20.54
CA PRO A 11 2.09 -0.03 20.48
C PRO A 11 1.98 0.96 19.32
N PRO A 12 2.38 2.23 19.51
CA PRO A 12 2.35 3.23 18.45
C PRO A 12 3.22 2.80 17.27
N GLY A 13 2.92 3.32 16.09
CA GLY A 13 3.70 3.07 14.87
C GLY A 13 3.25 4.01 13.78
N LEU A 14 4.09 4.16 12.75
CA LEU A 14 3.79 4.92 11.54
C LEU A 14 3.13 4.01 10.50
N PHE A 15 2.20 4.54 9.76
CA PHE A 15 1.60 3.88 8.62
C PHE A 15 2.48 4.07 7.38
N VAL A 16 2.90 2.97 6.77
CA VAL A 16 3.57 2.96 5.47
C VAL A 16 2.58 2.46 4.44
N TRP A 17 1.93 3.38 3.76
CA TRP A 17 1.04 3.10 2.64
C TRP A 17 1.89 2.75 1.44
N MET A 18 1.74 1.55 0.91
CA MET A 18 2.56 1.05 -0.19
C MET A 18 1.70 0.29 -1.18
N ASP A 19 2.08 0.40 -2.44
CA ASP A 19 1.50 -0.31 -3.56
C ASP A 19 2.59 -0.71 -4.54
N LEU A 20 2.37 -1.81 -5.26
CA LEU A 20 3.31 -2.36 -6.23
C LEU A 20 2.63 -2.52 -7.59
N GLU A 21 3.39 -2.22 -8.65
CA GLU A 21 3.05 -2.70 -10.00
C GLU A 21 3.99 -3.84 -10.40
N TYR A 22 3.42 -4.91 -10.94
CA TYR A 22 4.17 -6.14 -11.24
C TYR A 22 3.67 -6.86 -12.49
N THR A 23 4.43 -7.83 -12.95
CA THR A 23 4.17 -8.55 -14.22
C THR A 23 2.97 -9.50 -14.16
N THR A 24 2.68 -10.08 -12.99
CA THR A 24 1.63 -11.09 -12.79
C THR A 24 1.35 -11.27 -11.30
N THR A 25 0.16 -11.75 -10.96
CA THR A 25 -0.21 -12.15 -9.60
C THR A 25 0.34 -13.52 -9.19
N ASP A 26 0.96 -14.28 -10.10
CA ASP A 26 1.68 -15.50 -9.75
C ASP A 26 2.99 -15.13 -9.06
N VAL A 27 3.02 -15.26 -7.73
CA VAL A 27 4.13 -14.88 -6.86
C VAL A 27 5.46 -15.54 -7.25
N ASP A 28 5.40 -16.76 -7.82
CA ASP A 28 6.61 -17.49 -8.22
C ASP A 28 7.33 -16.85 -9.40
N THR A 29 6.57 -16.28 -10.31
CA THR A 29 7.08 -15.70 -11.56
C THR A 29 6.99 -14.18 -11.60
N ALA A 30 6.26 -13.54 -10.66
CA ALA A 30 6.09 -12.09 -10.59
C ALA A 30 7.43 -11.35 -10.56
N ARG A 31 7.50 -10.20 -11.25
CA ARG A 31 8.60 -9.24 -11.21
C ARG A 31 8.04 -7.87 -10.94
N ILE A 32 8.73 -7.11 -10.11
CA ILE A 32 8.28 -5.77 -9.71
C ILE A 32 8.71 -4.74 -10.75
N PHE A 33 7.79 -3.86 -11.14
CA PHE A 33 8.02 -2.75 -12.04
C PHE A 33 8.10 -1.40 -11.31
N GLU A 34 7.21 -1.18 -10.36
CA GLU A 34 7.11 0.06 -9.61
C GLU A 34 6.83 -0.24 -8.15
N VAL A 35 7.46 0.53 -7.27
CA VAL A 35 7.11 0.62 -5.85
C VAL A 35 6.81 2.06 -5.55
N ALA A 36 5.66 2.33 -4.94
CA ALA A 36 5.38 3.63 -4.38
C ALA A 36 4.95 3.53 -2.93
N ALA A 37 5.31 4.52 -2.12
CA ALA A 37 4.93 4.58 -0.73
C ALA A 37 4.79 6.01 -0.21
N ILE A 38 3.88 6.17 0.77
CA ILE A 38 3.70 7.39 1.56
C ILE A 38 3.69 6.99 3.03
N ILE A 39 4.42 7.71 3.87
CA ILE A 39 4.33 7.54 5.32
C ILE A 39 3.35 8.55 5.90
N THR A 40 2.48 8.08 6.79
CA THR A 40 1.60 8.95 7.58
C THR A 40 1.68 8.60 9.07
N ASN A 41 1.28 9.56 9.91
CA ASN A 41 0.90 9.26 11.29
C ASN A 41 -0.48 8.57 11.33
N ARG A 42 -0.98 8.26 12.52
CA ARG A 42 -2.31 7.64 12.71
C ARG A 42 -3.49 8.57 12.37
N GLN A 43 -3.26 9.86 12.28
CA GLN A 43 -4.24 10.86 11.84
C GLN A 43 -4.34 10.94 10.31
N LEU A 44 -3.50 10.21 9.58
CA LEU A 44 -3.31 10.20 8.13
C LEU A 44 -2.62 11.47 7.61
N GLU A 45 -1.91 12.18 8.46
CA GLU A 45 -1.07 13.30 8.07
C GLU A 45 0.26 12.78 7.52
N GLN A 46 0.62 13.21 6.31
CA GLN A 46 1.83 12.76 5.62
C GLN A 46 3.10 13.19 6.35
N ILE A 47 4.08 12.31 6.39
CA ILE A 47 5.42 12.53 6.95
C ILE A 47 6.45 12.37 5.83
N GLY A 48 7.21 13.43 5.57
CA GLY A 48 8.21 13.46 4.51
C GLY A 48 7.62 13.44 3.10
N GLU A 49 8.50 13.27 2.10
CA GLU A 49 8.10 13.20 0.70
C GLU A 49 7.71 11.77 0.31
N PRO A 50 6.77 11.59 -0.63
CA PRO A 50 6.44 10.28 -1.16
C PRO A 50 7.64 9.62 -1.83
N PHE A 51 7.69 8.30 -1.75
CA PHE A 51 8.57 7.47 -2.56
C PHE A 51 7.80 6.97 -3.78
N SER A 52 8.43 7.02 -4.96
CA SER A 52 7.95 6.36 -6.17
C SER A 52 9.13 6.11 -7.09
N LEU A 53 9.35 4.85 -7.44
CA LEU A 53 10.45 4.47 -8.31
C LEU A 53 10.08 3.27 -9.16
N THR A 54 10.37 3.35 -10.46
CA THR A 54 10.27 2.25 -11.42
C THR A 54 11.60 1.54 -11.59
N CYS A 55 11.56 0.24 -11.81
CA CYS A 55 12.74 -0.54 -12.16
C CYS A 55 12.49 -1.41 -13.40
N LYS A 56 13.58 -1.84 -14.01
CA LYS A 56 13.61 -2.83 -15.08
C LYS A 56 14.18 -4.12 -14.52
N PRO A 57 13.35 -5.16 -14.31
CA PRO A 57 13.82 -6.44 -13.82
C PRO A 57 14.84 -7.08 -14.78
N ASP A 58 15.88 -7.72 -14.23
CA ASP A 58 16.97 -8.31 -15.05
C ASP A 58 16.49 -9.40 -16.01
N SER A 59 15.44 -10.15 -15.67
CA SER A 59 14.87 -11.24 -16.47
C SER A 59 13.43 -10.95 -16.89
N PHE A 60 13.19 -9.79 -17.45
CA PHE A 60 11.86 -9.38 -17.90
C PHE A 60 11.67 -9.60 -19.40
N SER A 61 10.51 -10.18 -19.78
CA SER A 61 10.02 -10.24 -21.16
C SER A 61 8.53 -9.93 -21.22
N LYS A 62 8.12 -9.01 -22.09
CA LYS A 62 6.69 -8.70 -22.32
C LYS A 62 5.87 -9.95 -22.72
N HIS A 63 6.50 -10.94 -23.39
CA HIS A 63 5.85 -12.18 -23.83
C HIS A 63 5.51 -13.14 -22.68
N SER A 64 6.11 -12.95 -21.49
CA SER A 64 5.80 -13.75 -20.31
C SER A 64 4.67 -13.18 -19.45
N MET A 65 4.11 -12.01 -19.83
CA MET A 65 3.03 -11.36 -19.11
C MET A 65 1.66 -11.71 -19.70
N PRO A 66 0.60 -11.74 -18.88
CA PRO A 66 -0.76 -11.74 -19.38
C PRO A 66 -1.04 -10.54 -20.30
N GLU A 67 -1.72 -10.74 -21.41
CA GLU A 67 -2.03 -9.68 -22.38
C GLU A 67 -2.75 -8.48 -21.72
N SER A 68 -3.69 -8.75 -20.81
CA SER A 68 -4.40 -7.70 -20.06
C SER A 68 -3.47 -6.81 -19.25
N VAL A 69 -2.39 -7.36 -18.67
CA VAL A 69 -1.39 -6.62 -17.89
C VAL A 69 -0.50 -5.80 -18.83
N VAL A 70 -0.10 -6.38 -19.97
CA VAL A 70 0.65 -5.64 -21.01
C VAL A 70 -0.16 -4.44 -21.50
N ASP A 71 -1.43 -4.65 -21.84
CA ASP A 71 -2.32 -3.58 -22.31
C ASP A 71 -2.53 -2.48 -21.26
N MET A 72 -2.68 -2.86 -20.01
CA MET A 72 -2.86 -1.94 -18.89
C MET A 72 -1.61 -1.06 -18.72
N HIS A 73 -0.44 -1.67 -18.59
CA HIS A 73 0.82 -0.96 -18.37
C HIS A 73 1.34 -0.21 -19.60
N THR A 74 0.89 -0.61 -20.80
CA THR A 74 1.15 0.18 -22.02
C THR A 74 0.31 1.47 -22.01
N ARG A 75 -0.99 1.34 -21.68
CA ARG A 75 -1.90 2.51 -21.69
C ARG A 75 -1.57 3.56 -20.64
N ASN A 76 -1.05 3.16 -19.49
CA ASN A 76 -0.67 4.09 -18.41
C ASN A 76 0.80 4.56 -18.49
N GLY A 77 1.56 4.13 -19.51
CA GLY A 77 2.94 4.53 -19.76
C GLY A 77 3.99 3.83 -18.89
N LEU A 78 3.58 2.91 -18.00
CA LEU A 78 4.51 2.25 -17.07
C LEU A 78 5.57 1.42 -17.83
N LEU A 79 5.22 0.73 -18.92
CA LEU A 79 6.20 -0.05 -19.67
C LEU A 79 7.29 0.81 -20.35
N ASP A 80 6.97 2.05 -20.69
CA ASP A 80 7.96 2.99 -21.22
C ASP A 80 8.90 3.44 -20.11
N ASP A 81 8.37 3.78 -18.91
CA ASP A 81 9.16 4.11 -17.73
C ASP A 81 10.07 2.97 -17.30
N VAL A 82 9.54 1.73 -17.26
CA VAL A 82 10.32 0.51 -16.98
C VAL A 82 11.46 0.33 -17.99
N SER A 83 11.17 0.54 -19.28
CA SER A 83 12.17 0.39 -20.34
C SER A 83 13.28 1.41 -20.24
N ALA A 84 12.97 2.63 -19.79
CA ALA A 84 13.90 3.74 -19.58
C ALA A 84 14.64 3.68 -18.23
N SER A 85 14.16 2.86 -17.29
CA SER A 85 14.74 2.78 -15.95
C SER A 85 16.16 2.20 -15.98
N LYS A 86 17.04 2.80 -15.18
CA LYS A 86 18.40 2.33 -14.90
C LYS A 86 18.52 1.46 -13.66
N TYR A 87 17.43 1.31 -12.93
CA TYR A 87 17.36 0.51 -11.70
C TYR A 87 16.86 -0.89 -12.03
N ASN A 88 17.39 -1.90 -11.34
CA ASN A 88 16.80 -3.23 -11.25
C ASN A 88 16.07 -3.41 -9.91
N GLU A 89 15.50 -4.60 -9.66
CA GLU A 89 14.73 -4.86 -8.42
C GLU A 89 15.59 -4.69 -7.16
N THR A 90 16.87 -5.11 -7.19
CA THR A 90 17.79 -4.95 -6.04
C THR A 90 18.05 -3.48 -5.74
N ALA A 91 18.35 -2.69 -6.77
CA ALA A 91 18.57 -1.26 -6.60
C ALA A 91 17.31 -0.53 -6.15
N LEU A 92 16.13 -0.95 -6.61
CA LEU A 92 14.84 -0.41 -6.17
C LEU A 92 14.62 -0.70 -4.66
N GLU A 93 14.88 -1.93 -4.21
CA GLU A 93 14.79 -2.30 -2.78
C GLU A 93 15.72 -1.44 -1.92
N GLU A 94 16.99 -1.26 -2.34
CA GLU A 94 17.95 -0.40 -1.64
C GLU A 94 17.46 1.06 -1.53
N GLN A 95 16.91 1.62 -2.60
CA GLN A 95 16.37 2.98 -2.59
C GLN A 95 15.15 3.10 -1.66
N ALA A 96 14.26 2.12 -1.66
CA ALA A 96 13.10 2.09 -0.76
C ALA A 96 13.52 2.00 0.71
N LEU A 97 14.49 1.15 1.03
CA LEU A 97 15.06 1.04 2.38
C LEU A 97 15.74 2.33 2.84
N ASN A 98 16.53 2.97 1.97
CA ASN A 98 17.17 4.24 2.27
C ASN A 98 16.13 5.34 2.55
N TRP A 99 15.06 5.41 1.74
CA TRP A 99 13.97 6.34 1.96
C TRP A 99 13.24 6.07 3.30
N LEU A 100 12.94 4.81 3.62
CA LEU A 100 12.35 4.43 4.91
C LEU A 100 13.24 4.83 6.08
N GLN A 101 14.55 4.62 5.99
CA GLN A 101 15.50 4.99 7.03
C GLN A 101 15.54 6.51 7.22
N GLN A 102 15.53 7.30 6.15
CA GLN A 102 15.55 8.76 6.23
C GLN A 102 14.25 9.35 6.77
N THR A 103 13.10 8.73 6.45
CA THR A 103 11.78 9.29 6.76
C THR A 103 11.23 8.78 8.08
N ALA A 104 11.43 7.51 8.41
CA ALA A 104 10.87 6.84 9.59
C ALA A 104 11.90 6.39 10.61
N ASN A 105 13.19 6.43 10.28
CA ASN A 105 14.27 5.93 11.13
C ASN A 105 13.94 4.53 11.68
N ASP A 106 14.07 4.32 12.99
CA ASP A 106 13.78 3.03 13.66
C ASP A 106 12.33 2.90 14.16
N ALA A 107 11.44 3.75 13.68
CA ALA A 107 10.03 3.67 14.07
C ALA A 107 9.42 2.30 13.74
N VAL A 108 8.49 1.84 14.59
CA VAL A 108 7.65 0.69 14.28
C VAL A 108 6.77 1.05 13.08
N LEU A 109 6.79 0.20 12.06
CA LEU A 109 6.01 0.38 10.85
C LEU A 109 4.77 -0.51 10.84
N ILE A 110 3.73 -0.02 10.20
CA ILE A 110 2.50 -0.74 9.91
C ILE A 110 2.31 -0.65 8.41
N HIS A 111 2.41 -1.78 7.71
CA HIS A 111 2.22 -1.84 6.27
C HIS A 111 0.74 -1.61 5.93
N CYS A 112 0.43 -0.57 5.19
CA CYS A 112 -0.92 -0.17 4.83
C CYS A 112 -1.10 -0.16 3.31
N GLY A 113 -2.31 -0.49 2.85
CA GLY A 113 -2.64 -0.46 1.42
C GLY A 113 -4.03 -1.01 1.14
N TYR A 114 -4.24 -1.42 -0.11
CA TYR A 114 -5.50 -1.98 -0.58
C TYR A 114 -5.23 -3.32 -1.28
N TYR A 115 -5.79 -4.44 -0.81
CA TYR A 115 -5.47 -5.81 -1.23
C TYR A 115 -4.00 -6.21 -0.99
N LEU A 116 -3.49 -5.95 0.20
CA LEU A 116 -2.09 -6.12 0.57
C LEU A 116 -1.53 -7.54 0.42
N GLN A 117 -2.36 -8.57 0.38
CA GLN A 117 -1.87 -9.95 0.44
C GLN A 117 -0.88 -10.24 -0.70
N CYS A 118 -1.26 -9.95 -1.96
CA CYS A 118 -0.43 -10.22 -3.13
C CYS A 118 0.88 -9.42 -3.08
N ASP A 119 0.81 -8.14 -2.74
CA ASP A 119 1.97 -7.26 -2.61
C ASP A 119 2.94 -7.79 -1.57
N ARG A 120 2.44 -8.22 -0.40
CA ARG A 120 3.28 -8.77 0.66
C ARG A 120 3.96 -10.08 0.27
N GLU A 121 3.26 -10.97 -0.43
CA GLU A 121 3.82 -12.23 -0.92
C GLU A 121 4.92 -11.98 -1.97
N ILE A 122 4.70 -11.02 -2.88
CA ILE A 122 5.69 -10.63 -3.89
C ILE A 122 6.88 -9.94 -3.23
N LEU A 123 6.67 -9.02 -2.28
CA LEU A 123 7.75 -8.39 -1.51
C LEU A 123 8.60 -9.42 -0.76
N ALA A 124 7.97 -10.36 -0.06
CA ALA A 124 8.69 -11.41 0.67
C ALA A 124 9.63 -12.21 -0.22
N LYS A 125 9.29 -12.37 -1.49
CA LYS A 125 10.06 -13.13 -2.46
C LYS A 125 11.09 -12.29 -3.23
N ARG A 126 10.76 -11.04 -3.57
CA ARG A 126 11.56 -10.21 -4.48
C ARG A 126 12.37 -9.13 -3.76
N MET A 127 11.87 -8.66 -2.62
CA MET A 127 12.47 -7.60 -1.81
C MET A 127 12.41 -7.98 -0.33
N PRO A 128 13.09 -9.06 0.09
CA PRO A 128 12.96 -9.62 1.43
C PRO A 128 13.41 -8.66 2.54
N ALA A 129 14.41 -7.82 2.30
CA ALA A 129 14.86 -6.84 3.29
C ALA A 129 13.83 -5.72 3.51
N LEU A 130 13.15 -5.29 2.44
CA LEU A 130 12.05 -4.35 2.54
C LEU A 130 10.84 -4.98 3.26
N TYR A 131 10.50 -6.23 2.92
CA TYR A 131 9.45 -6.99 3.61
C TYR A 131 9.70 -7.11 5.11
N GLU A 132 10.93 -7.48 5.52
CA GLU A 132 11.31 -7.57 6.92
C GLU A 132 11.23 -6.22 7.64
N ARG A 133 11.68 -5.14 6.99
CA ARG A 133 11.61 -3.79 7.56
C ARG A 133 10.19 -3.31 7.79
N LEU A 134 9.23 -3.68 6.94
CA LEU A 134 7.81 -3.36 7.10
C LEU A 134 7.16 -4.14 8.27
N GLY A 135 7.73 -5.28 8.65
CA GLY A 135 7.26 -6.09 9.75
C GLY A 135 5.94 -6.82 9.47
N PHE A 136 5.36 -7.39 10.53
CA PHE A 136 4.14 -8.22 10.41
C PHE A 136 2.83 -7.45 10.56
N ARG A 137 2.86 -6.22 11.12
CA ARG A 137 1.66 -5.42 11.33
C ARG A 137 1.17 -4.85 10.01
N GLN A 138 -0.12 -5.00 9.76
CA GLN A 138 -0.73 -4.52 8.51
C GLN A 138 -2.10 -3.89 8.75
N LEU A 139 -2.48 -2.99 7.85
CA LEU A 139 -3.80 -2.41 7.75
C LEU A 139 -4.24 -2.45 6.28
N ASP A 140 -5.11 -3.38 5.95
CA ASP A 140 -5.70 -3.48 4.62
C ASP A 140 -7.06 -2.76 4.60
N VAL A 141 -7.18 -1.73 3.77
CA VAL A 141 -8.41 -0.94 3.62
C VAL A 141 -9.57 -1.80 3.12
N ARG A 142 -9.28 -2.88 2.38
CA ARG A 142 -10.30 -3.83 1.95
C ARG A 142 -11.02 -4.47 3.13
N CYS A 143 -10.33 -4.74 4.24
CA CYS A 143 -10.97 -5.25 5.46
C CYS A 143 -11.98 -4.23 6.03
N ALA A 144 -11.66 -2.93 5.98
CA ALA A 144 -12.60 -1.90 6.41
C ALA A 144 -13.84 -1.82 5.51
N GLU A 145 -13.71 -2.08 4.22
CA GLU A 145 -14.84 -2.20 3.29
C GLU A 145 -15.74 -3.38 3.64
N GLU A 146 -15.17 -4.57 3.91
CA GLU A 146 -15.93 -5.75 4.31
C GLU A 146 -16.70 -5.52 5.61
N ILE A 147 -16.04 -4.90 6.61
CA ILE A 147 -16.70 -4.53 7.88
C ILE A 147 -17.85 -3.56 7.63
N ALA A 148 -17.64 -2.54 6.80
CA ALA A 148 -18.66 -1.55 6.51
C ALA A 148 -19.85 -2.15 5.75
N ASP A 149 -19.60 -3.05 4.81
CA ASP A 149 -20.66 -3.73 4.03
C ASP A 149 -21.46 -4.70 4.90
N ALA A 150 -20.77 -5.48 5.74
CA ALA A 150 -21.42 -6.51 6.56
C ALA A 150 -22.18 -5.95 7.76
N TRP A 151 -21.67 -4.86 8.39
CA TRP A 151 -22.15 -4.46 9.71
C TRP A 151 -22.68 -3.02 9.79
N THR A 152 -22.68 -2.26 8.70
CA THR A 152 -23.28 -0.93 8.67
C THR A 152 -24.38 -0.82 7.62
N SER A 153 -25.42 -0.01 7.88
CA SER A 153 -26.50 0.24 6.91
C SER A 153 -26.06 1.06 5.69
N GLN A 154 -24.85 1.64 5.72
CA GLN A 154 -24.33 2.52 4.66
C GLN A 154 -23.53 1.77 3.60
N GLY A 155 -23.17 0.49 3.84
CA GLY A 155 -22.34 -0.29 2.95
C GLY A 155 -20.94 0.27 2.75
N ARG A 156 -20.26 -0.15 1.68
CA ARG A 156 -18.92 0.28 1.34
C ARG A 156 -18.90 1.60 0.54
N TYR A 157 -17.81 2.35 0.62
CA TYR A 157 -17.57 3.45 -0.30
C TYR A 157 -17.25 2.93 -1.70
N ARG A 158 -17.82 3.55 -2.73
CA ARG A 158 -17.38 3.27 -4.10
C ARG A 158 -16.06 3.98 -4.37
N ARG A 159 -15.11 3.27 -4.93
CA ARG A 159 -13.91 3.89 -5.51
C ARG A 159 -14.35 4.79 -6.66
N THR A 160 -13.93 6.04 -6.65
CA THR A 160 -14.41 7.08 -7.58
C THR A 160 -13.41 7.39 -8.67
N SER A 161 -12.14 7.02 -8.49
CA SER A 161 -11.11 7.23 -9.50
C SER A 161 -11.15 6.12 -10.57
N ARG A 162 -10.83 6.48 -11.82
CA ARG A 162 -10.38 5.49 -12.79
C ARG A 162 -9.01 5.03 -12.29
N HIS A 163 -8.89 3.74 -11.94
CA HIS A 163 -7.60 3.16 -11.60
C HIS A 163 -6.62 3.41 -12.73
N ASN A 164 -5.62 4.24 -12.45
CA ASN A 164 -4.55 4.51 -13.40
C ASN A 164 -3.54 3.38 -13.41
N HIS A 165 -3.62 2.47 -12.40
CA HIS A 165 -2.63 1.44 -12.19
C HIS A 165 -1.20 2.00 -12.23
N ARG A 166 -1.00 3.06 -11.44
CA ARG A 166 0.29 3.63 -11.07
C ARG A 166 0.35 3.61 -9.56
N ALA A 167 1.35 2.96 -9.04
CA ALA A 167 1.45 2.65 -7.62
C ALA A 167 1.25 3.88 -6.71
N LEU A 168 1.78 5.06 -7.07
CA LEU A 168 1.61 6.26 -6.24
C LEU A 168 0.15 6.78 -6.21
N ASP A 169 -0.59 6.65 -7.32
CA ASP A 169 -1.98 7.06 -7.38
C ASP A 169 -2.87 6.11 -6.56
N ASP A 170 -2.57 4.79 -6.62
CA ASP A 170 -3.28 3.77 -5.84
C ASP A 170 -2.99 3.91 -4.34
N VAL A 171 -1.76 4.26 -3.94
CA VAL A 171 -1.41 4.63 -2.54
C VAL A 171 -2.25 5.82 -2.06
N ARG A 172 -2.35 6.89 -2.85
CA ARG A 172 -3.15 8.08 -2.48
C ARG A 172 -4.63 7.75 -2.33
N GLU A 173 -5.16 6.91 -3.21
CA GLU A 173 -6.54 6.46 -3.12
C GLU A 173 -6.78 5.61 -1.87
N ALA A 174 -5.86 4.71 -1.52
CA ALA A 174 -5.94 3.90 -0.30
C ALA A 174 -5.99 4.79 0.96
N ILE A 175 -5.14 5.83 1.04
CA ILE A 175 -5.16 6.80 2.15
C ILE A 175 -6.51 7.54 2.21
N LEU A 176 -7.02 8.00 1.07
CA LEU A 176 -8.31 8.69 1.00
C LEU A 176 -9.46 7.79 1.49
N LEU A 177 -9.48 6.53 1.06
CA LEU A 177 -10.49 5.56 1.51
C LEU A 177 -10.36 5.26 3.00
N ALA A 178 -9.15 5.07 3.52
CA ALA A 178 -8.89 4.88 4.94
C ALA A 178 -9.41 6.07 5.76
N GLY A 179 -9.22 7.30 5.27
CA GLY A 179 -9.76 8.52 5.90
C GLY A 179 -11.29 8.48 6.03
N LYS A 180 -12.00 8.09 4.96
CA LYS A 180 -13.46 7.94 4.96
C LYS A 180 -13.93 6.88 5.95
N TYR A 181 -13.22 5.74 6.05
CA TYR A 181 -13.55 4.69 7.02
C TYR A 181 -13.19 5.09 8.45
N LYS A 182 -12.05 5.79 8.65
CA LYS A 182 -11.69 6.37 9.95
C LYS A 182 -12.83 7.24 10.49
N GLU A 183 -13.33 8.21 9.69
CA GLU A 183 -14.45 9.08 10.07
C GLU A 183 -15.72 8.30 10.38
N ARG A 184 -15.99 7.23 9.63
CA ARG A 184 -17.18 6.39 9.84
C ARG A 184 -17.11 5.58 11.14
N PHE A 185 -15.93 5.05 11.48
CA PHE A 185 -15.74 4.20 12.65
C PHE A 185 -15.44 4.98 13.93
N MET A 186 -15.07 6.26 13.82
CA MET A 186 -14.90 7.11 14.99
C MET A 186 -16.27 7.40 15.63
N PRO A 187 -16.40 7.27 16.97
CA PRO A 187 -17.61 7.73 17.67
C PRO A 187 -17.81 9.22 17.34
N ARG A 188 -19.02 9.58 16.93
CA ARG A 188 -19.39 10.99 16.90
C ARG A 188 -19.31 11.48 18.34
N GLU A 189 -18.45 12.44 18.64
CA GLU A 189 -18.53 13.18 19.89
C GLU A 189 -19.96 13.70 20.00
N MET A 190 -20.67 13.29 21.06
CA MET A 190 -21.96 13.87 21.35
C MET A 190 -21.70 15.34 21.62
N SER A 191 -22.10 16.20 20.68
CA SER A 191 -22.13 17.63 20.92
C SER A 191 -22.99 17.86 22.15
N HIS A 192 -22.35 18.19 23.27
CA HIS A 192 -23.01 18.74 24.42
C HIS A 192 -23.38 20.21 24.10
N ASP A 193 -24.38 20.38 23.21
CA ASP A 193 -25.14 21.60 23.14
C ASP A 193 -26.31 21.44 24.09
N ALA A 194 -26.12 22.00 25.30
CA ALA A 194 -27.16 22.30 26.25
C ALA A 194 -27.10 23.79 26.57
#